data_f67365f1fd5f5d78618e9776dd7e866c
#
_entry.id   f67365f1fd5f5d78618e9776dd7e866c
#
_cell.length_a   1.000
_cell.length_b   1.000
_cell.length_c   1.000
_cell.angle_alpha   90.00
_cell.angle_beta   90.00
_cell.angle_gamma   90.00
#
_symmetry.space_group_name_H-M   'P 1'
#
loop_
_entity.id
_entity.type
_entity.pdbx_description
1 polymer ?
#
loop_
_entity_poly.entity_id
_entity_poly.type
_entity_poly.pdbx_seq_one_letter_code
_entity_poly.pdbx_strand_id
1 'polypeptide(L)'
;AKLQELSEMAEKVQKDMANLAAIEKNVRTQMDKYGIALKEEAKPENSLRGIGGPSSVEISETTVLMEQNKNLHQQLQHKTEDWNKLLTKLKKENYRKEMTPNLWPCNSQYVTSEFGGRYNPFDGYSSDWHGGLDIADSYGAPVYATASGYVEYSGWYYGYGKYIRINHDYGYKTAYAHMAELYVSSGDYVTKGEVIGEIGSTGYSTGPHLHYEVLLWGQEINPRDLM
;
A
#
# COMPACT_ATOMS: atom_id res chain seq x y z
N ALA A 1 -1.40 -5.81 52.40
CA ALA A 1 -2.29 -6.33 51.35
C ALA A 1 -2.74 -5.22 50.38
N LYS A 2 -3.53 -4.19 50.79
CA LYS A 2 -4.06 -3.14 49.88
C LYS A 2 -2.99 -2.28 49.21
N LEU A 3 -1.89 -1.92 49.88
CA LEU A 3 -0.78 -1.16 49.29
C LEU A 3 -0.03 -1.97 48.21
N GLN A 4 0.12 -3.27 48.43
CA GLN A 4 0.76 -4.16 47.45
C GLN A 4 -0.12 -4.33 46.20
N GLU A 5 -1.41 -4.51 46.39
CA GLU A 5 -2.39 -4.59 45.32
C GLU A 5 -2.43 -3.28 44.48
N LEU A 6 -2.36 -2.12 45.13
CA LEU A 6 -2.26 -0.82 44.45
C LEU A 6 -0.96 -0.68 43.66
N SER A 7 0.17 -1.16 44.21
CA SER A 7 1.46 -1.17 43.48
C SER A 7 1.40 -2.05 42.23
N GLU A 8 0.86 -3.26 42.33
CA GLU A 8 0.70 -4.17 41.18
C GLU A 8 -0.22 -3.59 40.10
N MET A 9 -1.30 -2.90 40.49
CA MET A 9 -2.17 -2.20 39.58
C MET A 9 -1.45 -1.03 38.89
N ALA A 10 -0.66 -0.25 39.60
CA ALA A 10 0.11 0.85 39.01
C ALA A 10 1.15 0.36 38.01
N GLU A 11 1.87 -0.72 38.32
CA GLU A 11 2.80 -1.36 37.37
C GLU A 11 2.09 -1.83 36.09
N LYS A 12 0.89 -2.41 36.22
CA LYS A 12 0.09 -2.85 35.08
C LYS A 12 -0.34 -1.68 34.20
N VAL A 13 -0.81 -0.59 34.81
CA VAL A 13 -1.16 0.65 34.06
C VAL A 13 0.06 1.21 33.32
N GLN A 14 1.22 1.25 34.00
CA GLN A 14 2.47 1.72 33.38
C GLN A 14 2.87 0.86 32.16
N LYS A 15 2.73 -0.46 32.26
CA LYS A 15 2.98 -1.39 31.17
C LYS A 15 2.00 -1.16 29.99
N ASP A 16 0.72 -0.95 30.28
CA ASP A 16 -0.30 -0.68 29.25
C ASP A 16 -0.03 0.65 28.54
N MET A 17 0.40 1.69 29.28
CA MET A 17 0.81 2.98 28.69
C MET A 17 1.99 2.83 27.73
N ALA A 18 3.01 2.06 28.12
CA ALA A 18 4.18 1.80 27.29
C ALA A 18 3.80 1.02 26.01
N ASN A 19 2.91 0.04 26.13
CA ASN A 19 2.39 -0.72 24.99
C ASN A 19 1.59 0.18 24.03
N LEU A 20 0.70 1.00 24.55
CA LEU A 20 -0.07 1.97 23.75
C LEU A 20 0.84 2.93 22.99
N ALA A 21 1.87 3.48 23.65
CA ALA A 21 2.84 4.37 23.02
C ALA A 21 3.61 3.69 21.87
N ALA A 22 3.97 2.41 22.02
CA ALA A 22 4.63 1.64 20.97
C ALA A 22 3.72 1.42 19.76
N ILE A 23 2.45 1.11 19.98
CA ILE A 23 1.45 0.94 18.89
C ILE A 23 1.22 2.28 18.19
N GLU A 24 1.03 3.36 18.93
CA GLU A 24 0.85 4.71 18.37
C GLU A 24 2.03 5.11 17.48
N LYS A 25 3.26 4.88 17.93
CA LYS A 25 4.47 5.13 17.13
C LYS A 25 4.45 4.34 15.82
N ASN A 26 4.06 3.07 15.88
CA ASN A 26 3.96 2.22 14.68
C ASN A 26 2.88 2.73 13.70
N VAL A 27 1.72 3.13 14.21
CA VAL A 27 0.66 3.74 13.39
C VAL A 27 1.18 5.00 12.69
N ARG A 28 1.81 5.92 13.42
CA ARG A 28 2.41 7.14 12.85
C ARG A 28 3.41 6.82 11.75
N THR A 29 4.32 5.88 11.99
CA THR A 29 5.30 5.43 10.99
C THR A 29 4.63 4.90 9.73
N GLN A 30 3.54 4.13 9.86
CA GLN A 30 2.79 3.62 8.70
C GLN A 30 2.08 4.76 7.95
N MET A 31 1.58 5.76 8.65
CA MET A 31 0.91 6.91 8.05
C MET A 31 1.91 7.80 7.30
N ASP A 32 3.05 8.10 7.91
CA ASP A 32 4.11 8.92 7.31
C ASP A 32 4.65 8.30 6.02
N LYS A 33 4.86 6.99 6.00
CA LYS A 33 5.30 6.25 4.81
C LYS A 33 4.40 6.48 3.59
N TYR A 34 3.11 6.70 3.82
CA TYR A 34 2.09 6.80 2.75
C TYR A 34 1.43 8.19 2.65
N GLY A 35 2.00 9.20 3.34
CA GLY A 35 1.51 10.59 3.26
C GLY A 35 0.09 10.78 3.82
N ILE A 36 -0.34 9.94 4.79
CA ILE A 36 -1.66 10.03 5.41
C ILE A 36 -1.58 10.96 6.61
N ALA A 37 -2.27 12.09 6.59
CA ALA A 37 -2.35 12.99 7.74
C ALA A 37 -3.39 12.48 8.77
N LEU A 38 -3.00 12.45 10.06
CA LEU A 38 -3.98 12.34 11.16
C LEU A 38 -4.78 13.64 11.21
N LYS A 39 -6.11 13.57 11.12
CA LYS A 39 -6.93 14.66 11.63
C LYS A 39 -6.72 14.67 13.15
N GLU A 40 -6.18 15.77 13.68
CA GLU A 40 -6.09 15.95 15.13
C GLU A 40 -7.51 15.83 15.72
N GLU A 41 -7.75 14.76 16.48
CA GLU A 41 -8.92 14.69 17.33
C GLU A 41 -8.77 15.78 18.39
N ALA A 42 -9.79 16.60 18.53
CA ALA A 42 -9.85 17.64 19.56
C ALA A 42 -9.49 17.01 20.92
N LYS A 43 -8.53 17.61 21.61
CA LYS A 43 -8.16 17.20 22.96
C LYS A 43 -9.43 17.08 23.78
N PRO A 44 -9.69 15.97 24.50
CA PRO A 44 -10.82 15.89 25.39
C PRO A 44 -10.69 17.01 26.41
N GLU A 45 -11.65 17.91 26.44
CA GLU A 45 -11.78 18.90 27.51
C GLU A 45 -11.88 18.14 28.83
N ASN A 46 -10.91 18.37 29.70
CA ASN A 46 -10.84 17.83 31.04
C ASN A 46 -11.91 18.57 31.91
N SER A 47 -13.18 18.26 31.69
CA SER A 47 -14.25 18.76 32.52
C SER A 47 -14.33 17.93 33.80
N LEU A 48 -13.45 18.23 34.75
CA LEU A 48 -13.66 17.92 36.17
C LEU A 48 -14.86 18.73 36.67
N ARG A 49 -16.07 18.31 36.34
CA ARG A 49 -17.26 18.78 37.01
C ARG A 49 -17.31 18.11 38.39
N GLY A 50 -17.02 18.89 39.41
CA GLY A 50 -17.24 18.53 40.78
C GLY A 50 -18.70 18.18 41.03
N ILE A 51 -19.00 16.95 41.38
CA ILE A 51 -20.28 16.53 41.91
C ILE A 51 -20.19 16.73 43.45
N GLY A 52 -20.69 17.89 43.91
CA GLY A 52 -20.94 18.08 45.34
C GLY A 52 -22.28 17.46 45.69
N GLY A 53 -22.27 16.45 46.57
CA GLY A 53 -23.44 15.92 47.27
C GLY A 53 -23.01 15.30 48.57
N PRO A 54 -23.71 15.55 49.70
CA PRO A 54 -23.31 15.05 51.01
C PRO A 54 -23.75 13.61 51.19
N SER A 55 -22.82 12.70 51.34
CA SER A 55 -23.08 11.41 51.97
C SER A 55 -21.81 10.91 52.62
N SER A 56 -21.83 10.87 53.95
CA SER A 56 -20.80 10.38 54.81
C SER A 56 -20.66 8.85 54.73
N VAL A 57 -19.83 8.42 53.75
CA VAL A 57 -19.14 7.14 53.83
C VAL A 57 -17.68 7.51 53.77
N GLU A 58 -16.92 7.23 54.81
CA GLU A 58 -15.44 7.27 54.81
C GLU A 58 -14.94 6.20 53.82
N ILE A 59 -14.98 6.51 52.57
CA ILE A 59 -14.29 5.75 51.50
C ILE A 59 -12.81 6.05 51.72
N SER A 60 -12.03 5.04 52.16
CA SER A 60 -10.60 5.25 52.38
C SER A 60 -9.98 5.71 51.07
N GLU A 61 -9.07 6.70 51.13
CA GLU A 61 -8.35 7.23 49.94
C GLU A 61 -7.80 6.13 49.03
N THR A 62 -7.34 5.02 49.64
CA THR A 62 -6.87 3.82 48.92
C THR A 62 -7.96 3.16 48.07
N THR A 63 -9.21 3.17 48.46
CA THR A 63 -10.32 2.58 47.69
C THR A 63 -10.64 3.45 46.47
N VAL A 64 -10.57 4.77 46.61
CA VAL A 64 -10.75 5.72 45.51
C VAL A 64 -9.64 5.56 44.48
N LEU A 65 -8.39 5.45 44.92
CA LEU A 65 -7.23 5.23 44.03
C LEU A 65 -7.30 3.90 43.30
N MET A 66 -7.75 2.84 43.94
CA MET A 66 -7.95 1.53 43.32
C MET A 66 -8.99 1.61 42.18
N GLU A 67 -10.13 2.27 42.42
CA GLU A 67 -11.18 2.42 41.43
C GLU A 67 -10.71 3.30 40.25
N GLN A 68 -9.98 4.38 40.53
CA GLN A 68 -9.38 5.23 39.48
C GLN A 68 -8.38 4.44 38.61
N ASN A 69 -7.48 3.66 39.23
CA ASN A 69 -6.52 2.83 38.47
C ASN A 69 -7.21 1.76 37.65
N LYS A 70 -8.26 1.11 38.16
CA LYS A 70 -9.06 0.14 37.43
C LYS A 70 -9.73 0.77 36.20
N ASN A 71 -10.32 1.94 36.39
CA ASN A 71 -10.96 2.69 35.28
C ASN A 71 -9.91 3.10 34.24
N LEU A 72 -8.77 3.63 34.64
CA LEU A 72 -7.66 3.98 33.74
C LEU A 72 -7.16 2.77 32.96
N HIS A 73 -6.97 1.64 33.61
CA HIS A 73 -6.59 0.38 32.96
C HIS A 73 -7.60 -0.03 31.88
N GLN A 74 -8.91 0.03 32.20
CA GLN A 74 -9.96 -0.28 31.21
C GLN A 74 -9.94 0.69 30.02
N GLN A 75 -9.76 1.98 30.27
CA GLN A 75 -9.65 2.99 29.21
C GLN A 75 -8.42 2.74 28.31
N LEU A 76 -7.26 2.40 28.91
CA LEU A 76 -6.05 2.07 28.17
C LEU A 76 -6.22 0.81 27.33
N GLN A 77 -6.86 -0.22 27.86
CA GLN A 77 -7.16 -1.44 27.10
C GLN A 77 -8.05 -1.13 25.89
N HIS A 78 -9.15 -0.40 26.08
CA HIS A 78 -10.04 -0.01 24.98
C HIS A 78 -9.30 0.79 23.90
N LYS A 79 -8.52 1.78 24.33
CA LYS A 79 -7.72 2.59 23.41
C LYS A 79 -6.68 1.76 22.65
N THR A 80 -6.04 0.80 23.33
CA THR A 80 -5.10 -0.13 22.70
C THR A 80 -5.77 -0.99 21.62
N GLU A 81 -6.98 -1.48 21.89
CA GLU A 81 -7.76 -2.24 20.90
C GLU A 81 -8.10 -1.40 19.66
N ASP A 82 -8.55 -0.16 19.86
CA ASP A 82 -8.89 0.74 18.74
C ASP A 82 -7.67 1.08 17.89
N TRP A 83 -6.53 1.34 18.51
CA TRP A 83 -5.27 1.57 17.78
C TRP A 83 -4.81 0.31 17.01
N ASN A 84 -4.98 -0.88 17.58
CA ASN A 84 -4.66 -2.14 16.89
C ASN A 84 -5.57 -2.38 15.68
N LYS A 85 -6.87 -2.06 15.78
CA LYS A 85 -7.81 -2.12 14.66
C LYS A 85 -7.37 -1.15 13.56
N LEU A 86 -7.02 0.09 13.94
CA LEU A 86 -6.52 1.10 12.99
C LEU A 86 -5.22 0.64 12.30
N LEU A 87 -4.26 0.14 13.07
CA LEU A 87 -3.00 -0.38 12.54
C LEU A 87 -3.22 -1.50 11.52
N THR A 88 -4.12 -2.44 11.84
CA THR A 88 -4.48 -3.55 10.94
C THR A 88 -5.09 -3.05 9.66
N LYS A 89 -6.01 -2.07 9.75
CA LYS A 89 -6.62 -1.44 8.58
C LYS A 89 -5.59 -0.71 7.73
N LEU A 90 -4.72 0.08 8.33
CA LEU A 90 -3.65 0.81 7.63
C LEU A 90 -2.69 -0.15 6.91
N LYS A 91 -2.26 -1.21 7.58
CA LYS A 91 -1.38 -2.22 6.96
C LYS A 91 -2.04 -2.86 5.73
N LYS A 92 -3.34 -3.20 5.82
CA LYS A 92 -4.10 -3.77 4.70
C LYS A 92 -4.21 -2.80 3.53
N GLU A 93 -4.54 -1.54 3.79
CA GLU A 93 -4.66 -0.51 2.74
C GLU A 93 -3.29 -0.19 2.10
N ASN A 94 -2.23 -0.13 2.91
CA ASN A 94 -0.88 0.09 2.42
C ASN A 94 -0.43 -1.08 1.54
N TYR A 95 -0.66 -2.31 1.97
CA TYR A 95 -0.38 -3.50 1.18
C TYR A 95 -1.15 -3.48 -0.15
N ARG A 96 -2.44 -3.11 -0.12
CA ARG A 96 -3.24 -2.97 -1.33
C ARG A 96 -2.66 -1.93 -2.30
N LYS A 97 -2.20 -0.77 -1.80
CA LYS A 97 -1.56 0.27 -2.62
C LYS A 97 -0.27 -0.21 -3.28
N GLU A 98 0.54 -0.99 -2.56
CA GLU A 98 1.77 -1.59 -3.10
C GLU A 98 1.48 -2.61 -4.21
N MET A 99 0.38 -3.36 -4.11
CA MET A 99 -0.03 -4.37 -5.07
C MET A 99 -0.91 -3.82 -6.21
N THR A 100 -1.32 -2.56 -6.15
CA THR A 100 -2.10 -1.92 -7.23
C THR A 100 -1.16 -1.26 -8.23
N PRO A 101 -1.24 -1.57 -9.53
CA PRO A 101 -0.34 -1.04 -10.56
C PRO A 101 -0.77 0.38 -10.98
N ASN A 102 -0.47 1.37 -10.12
CA ASN A 102 -0.84 2.78 -10.29
C ASN A 102 0.37 3.71 -10.39
N LEU A 103 1.51 3.18 -10.84
CA LEU A 103 2.71 3.93 -11.18
C LEU A 103 2.91 3.92 -12.71
N TRP A 104 3.41 5.01 -13.29
CA TRP A 104 3.85 5.00 -14.67
C TRP A 104 5.02 4.03 -14.86
N PRO A 105 4.98 3.18 -15.93
CA PRO A 105 5.99 2.13 -16.12
C PRO A 105 7.34 2.66 -16.65
N CYS A 106 7.42 3.92 -17.06
CA CYS A 106 8.63 4.60 -17.52
C CYS A 106 8.56 6.09 -17.23
N ASN A 107 9.64 6.84 -17.51
CA ASN A 107 9.69 8.28 -17.24
C ASN A 107 8.84 9.10 -18.22
N SER A 108 8.68 8.62 -19.45
CA SER A 108 7.84 9.26 -20.46
C SER A 108 6.36 9.02 -20.15
N GLN A 109 5.53 10.02 -20.45
CA GLN A 109 4.07 9.92 -20.45
C GLN A 109 3.50 10.14 -21.87
N TYR A 110 4.36 10.07 -22.89
CA TYR A 110 3.95 10.25 -24.28
C TYR A 110 3.39 8.95 -24.84
N VAL A 111 2.06 8.80 -24.79
CA VAL A 111 1.34 7.64 -25.32
C VAL A 111 1.15 7.80 -26.82
N THR A 112 1.66 6.86 -27.58
CA THR A 112 1.55 6.79 -29.05
C THR A 112 0.39 5.95 -29.53
N SER A 113 -0.08 5.01 -28.68
CA SER A 113 -1.27 4.22 -28.95
C SER A 113 -2.02 3.88 -27.67
N GLU A 114 -3.31 4.18 -27.66
CA GLU A 114 -4.21 3.96 -26.53
C GLU A 114 -4.75 2.53 -26.51
N PHE A 115 -5.24 2.11 -25.33
CA PHE A 115 -5.97 0.86 -25.13
C PHE A 115 -7.28 0.84 -25.92
N GLY A 116 -7.61 -0.30 -26.50
CA GLY A 116 -8.90 -0.54 -27.17
C GLY A 116 -8.80 -0.71 -28.68
N GLY A 117 -9.90 -0.46 -29.37
CA GLY A 117 -9.96 -0.62 -30.82
C GLY A 117 -9.15 0.44 -31.58
N ARG A 118 -8.29 0.00 -32.50
CA ARG A 118 -7.46 0.87 -33.35
C ARG A 118 -7.36 0.31 -34.76
N TYR A 119 -6.82 1.11 -35.71
CA TYR A 119 -6.31 0.56 -36.94
C TYR A 119 -4.99 -0.14 -36.74
N ASN A 120 -4.78 -1.26 -37.41
CA ASN A 120 -3.55 -2.02 -37.37
C ASN A 120 -2.36 -1.12 -37.80
N PRO A 121 -1.31 -0.95 -36.95
CA PRO A 121 -0.21 -0.04 -37.27
C PRO A 121 0.66 -0.48 -38.44
N PHE A 122 0.54 -1.73 -38.90
CA PHE A 122 1.36 -2.29 -39.99
C PHE A 122 0.69 -2.22 -41.34
N ASP A 123 -0.64 -2.35 -41.46
CA ASP A 123 -1.36 -2.26 -42.72
C ASP A 123 -2.21 -0.99 -42.88
N GLY A 124 -2.58 -0.37 -41.74
CA GLY A 124 -3.36 0.86 -41.67
C GLY A 124 -4.83 0.73 -42.10
N TYR A 125 -5.32 -0.47 -42.40
CA TYR A 125 -6.66 -0.71 -42.96
C TYR A 125 -7.51 -1.62 -42.07
N SER A 126 -6.93 -2.68 -41.51
CA SER A 126 -7.67 -3.60 -40.66
C SER A 126 -7.87 -3.04 -39.26
N SER A 127 -9.00 -3.38 -38.64
CA SER A 127 -9.22 -3.08 -37.22
C SER A 127 -8.45 -4.08 -36.35
N ASP A 128 -7.81 -3.57 -35.31
CA ASP A 128 -7.03 -4.33 -34.36
C ASP A 128 -7.46 -3.96 -32.92
N TRP A 129 -7.31 -4.89 -32.01
CA TRP A 129 -7.53 -4.66 -30.57
C TRP A 129 -6.19 -4.50 -29.87
N HIS A 130 -6.01 -3.37 -29.21
CA HIS A 130 -4.80 -3.05 -28.45
C HIS A 130 -5.02 -3.31 -26.97
N GLY A 131 -4.42 -4.37 -26.43
CA GLY A 131 -4.60 -4.81 -25.04
C GLY A 131 -3.89 -3.96 -23.97
N GLY A 132 -3.15 -2.90 -24.39
CA GLY A 132 -2.36 -2.07 -23.50
C GLY A 132 -2.21 -0.64 -23.93
N LEU A 133 -1.14 0.01 -23.46
CA LEU A 133 -0.67 1.32 -23.90
C LEU A 133 0.70 1.19 -24.55
N ASP A 134 0.90 1.86 -25.69
CA ASP A 134 2.23 2.05 -26.26
C ASP A 134 2.77 3.41 -25.83
N ILE A 135 3.86 3.41 -25.08
CA ILE A 135 4.46 4.61 -24.48
C ILE A 135 5.85 4.82 -25.11
N ALA A 136 6.00 5.87 -25.93
CA ALA A 136 7.28 6.18 -26.55
C ALA A 136 8.25 6.80 -25.55
N ASP A 137 9.48 6.28 -25.55
CA ASP A 137 10.61 6.83 -24.83
C ASP A 137 11.92 6.44 -25.55
N SER A 138 13.04 6.95 -25.07
CA SER A 138 14.35 6.66 -25.65
C SER A 138 14.69 5.17 -25.51
N TYR A 139 15.34 4.61 -26.51
CA TYR A 139 15.91 3.27 -26.44
C TYR A 139 16.89 3.21 -25.26
N GLY A 140 16.78 2.18 -24.40
CA GLY A 140 17.56 2.04 -23.18
C GLY A 140 17.03 2.83 -21.97
N ALA A 141 15.91 3.54 -22.09
CA ALA A 141 15.28 4.19 -20.95
C ALA A 141 14.75 3.14 -19.93
N PRO A 142 14.79 3.42 -18.62
CA PRO A 142 14.41 2.46 -17.59
C PRO A 142 12.92 2.15 -17.62
N VAL A 143 12.60 0.87 -17.40
CA VAL A 143 11.24 0.36 -17.20
C VAL A 143 11.08 -0.03 -15.74
N TYR A 144 10.01 0.44 -15.10
CA TYR A 144 9.72 0.25 -13.68
C TYR A 144 8.55 -0.72 -13.45
N ALA A 145 8.66 -1.55 -12.42
CA ALA A 145 7.54 -2.32 -11.91
C ALA A 145 6.46 -1.38 -11.35
N THR A 146 5.25 -1.42 -11.91
CA THR A 146 4.17 -0.50 -11.53
C THR A 146 3.47 -0.85 -10.22
N ALA A 147 3.70 -2.08 -9.73
CA ALA A 147 3.30 -2.60 -8.42
C ALA A 147 4.31 -3.67 -7.95
N SER A 148 4.31 -3.96 -6.65
CA SER A 148 5.08 -5.07 -6.09
C SER A 148 4.46 -6.42 -6.49
N GLY A 149 5.28 -7.45 -6.68
CA GLY A 149 4.80 -8.78 -7.06
C GLY A 149 5.88 -9.76 -7.43
N TYR A 150 5.47 -10.93 -7.90
CA TYR A 150 6.38 -11.96 -8.38
C TYR A 150 6.42 -11.99 -9.91
N VAL A 151 7.61 -12.06 -10.48
CA VAL A 151 7.82 -12.21 -11.92
C VAL A 151 7.33 -13.60 -12.34
N GLU A 152 6.22 -13.63 -13.07
CA GLU A 152 5.63 -14.87 -13.59
C GLU A 152 6.37 -15.35 -14.82
N TYR A 153 6.84 -14.42 -15.66
CA TYR A 153 7.60 -14.69 -16.86
C TYR A 153 8.61 -13.59 -17.16
N SER A 154 9.79 -13.95 -17.60
CA SER A 154 10.82 -13.05 -18.10
C SER A 154 11.58 -13.76 -19.23
N GLY A 155 11.56 -13.18 -20.45
CA GLY A 155 12.20 -13.78 -21.61
C GLY A 155 11.58 -13.33 -22.94
N TRP A 156 11.90 -14.07 -24.01
CA TRP A 156 11.30 -13.80 -25.34
C TRP A 156 9.89 -14.38 -25.43
N TYR A 157 8.91 -13.57 -25.78
CA TYR A 157 7.51 -13.98 -25.89
C TYR A 157 6.90 -13.57 -27.23
N TYR A 158 7.01 -14.46 -28.23
CA TYR A 158 6.44 -14.29 -29.59
C TYR A 158 6.61 -12.87 -30.15
N GLY A 159 5.51 -12.26 -30.63
CA GLY A 159 5.48 -10.90 -31.18
C GLY A 159 5.80 -9.79 -30.19
N TYR A 160 5.69 -10.03 -28.87
CA TYR A 160 6.05 -9.08 -27.82
C TYR A 160 7.57 -8.88 -27.65
N GLY A 161 8.41 -9.76 -28.27
CA GLY A 161 9.86 -9.67 -28.13
C GLY A 161 10.34 -10.00 -26.71
N LYS A 162 11.31 -9.24 -26.18
CA LYS A 162 11.71 -9.35 -24.76
C LYS A 162 10.58 -8.81 -23.88
N TYR A 163 10.13 -9.64 -22.97
CA TYR A 163 8.88 -9.50 -22.25
C TYR A 163 9.00 -9.88 -20.79
N ILE A 164 8.36 -9.12 -19.91
CA ILE A 164 8.19 -9.43 -18.49
C ILE A 164 6.70 -9.46 -18.18
N ARG A 165 6.25 -10.45 -17.40
CA ARG A 165 4.92 -10.46 -16.77
C ARG A 165 5.07 -10.63 -15.29
N ILE A 166 4.43 -9.72 -14.51
CA ILE A 166 4.46 -9.71 -13.06
C ILE A 166 3.05 -10.02 -12.54
N ASN A 167 2.97 -10.94 -11.60
CA ASN A 167 1.75 -11.28 -10.88
C ASN A 167 1.73 -10.53 -9.56
N HIS A 168 0.70 -9.71 -9.36
CA HIS A 168 0.44 -8.95 -8.14
C HIS A 168 -0.71 -9.59 -7.39
N ASP A 169 -0.92 -9.21 -6.12
CA ASP A 169 -2.12 -9.63 -5.41
C ASP A 169 -3.38 -8.91 -5.92
N TYR A 170 -4.55 -9.30 -5.40
CA TYR A 170 -5.86 -8.75 -5.78
C TYR A 170 -6.25 -8.96 -7.25
N GLY A 171 -5.68 -9.97 -7.90
CA GLY A 171 -6.01 -10.36 -9.28
C GLY A 171 -5.34 -9.52 -10.35
N TYR A 172 -4.46 -8.58 -9.99
CA TYR A 172 -3.71 -7.79 -10.94
C TYR A 172 -2.53 -8.57 -11.52
N LYS A 173 -2.29 -8.40 -12.82
CA LYS A 173 -1.04 -8.71 -13.50
C LYS A 173 -0.65 -7.54 -14.38
N THR A 174 0.65 -7.34 -14.57
CA THR A 174 1.18 -6.37 -15.53
C THR A 174 2.11 -7.03 -16.51
N ALA A 175 2.15 -6.50 -17.74
CA ALA A 175 3.03 -6.97 -18.78
C ALA A 175 3.80 -5.80 -19.41
N TYR A 176 5.05 -6.06 -19.73
CA TYR A 176 6.02 -5.11 -20.28
C TYR A 176 6.67 -5.75 -21.48
N ALA A 177 6.52 -5.16 -22.68
CA ALA A 177 6.97 -5.75 -23.92
C ALA A 177 7.87 -4.83 -24.74
N HIS A 178 8.44 -5.37 -25.80
CA HIS A 178 9.38 -4.73 -26.71
C HIS A 178 10.66 -4.23 -26.07
N MET A 179 11.01 -4.81 -24.90
CA MET A 179 12.15 -4.39 -24.09
C MET A 179 13.50 -4.64 -24.80
N ALA A 180 14.50 -3.81 -24.49
CA ALA A 180 15.88 -3.99 -24.92
C ALA A 180 16.64 -4.98 -24.02
N GLU A 181 16.49 -4.81 -22.68
CA GLU A 181 17.13 -5.66 -21.68
C GLU A 181 16.14 -6.01 -20.57
N LEU A 182 16.32 -7.21 -19.96
CA LEU A 182 15.54 -7.72 -18.85
C LEU A 182 16.47 -7.89 -17.64
N TYR A 183 16.16 -7.26 -16.51
CA TYR A 183 17.02 -7.27 -15.31
C TYR A 183 16.53 -8.26 -14.24
N VAL A 184 15.35 -8.85 -14.45
CA VAL A 184 14.71 -9.78 -13.52
C VAL A 184 14.39 -11.10 -14.22
N SER A 185 14.32 -12.17 -13.44
CA SER A 185 14.05 -13.53 -13.90
C SER A 185 12.73 -14.05 -13.34
N SER A 186 12.12 -15.06 -13.99
CA SER A 186 10.91 -15.71 -13.47
C SER A 186 11.15 -16.27 -12.06
N GLY A 187 10.24 -15.96 -11.14
CA GLY A 187 10.32 -16.30 -9.71
C GLY A 187 10.86 -15.19 -8.82
N ASP A 188 11.51 -14.15 -9.36
CA ASP A 188 11.99 -13.01 -8.58
C ASP A 188 10.81 -12.21 -8.01
N TYR A 189 10.99 -11.69 -6.79
CA TYR A 189 10.09 -10.71 -6.21
C TYR A 189 10.61 -9.32 -6.50
N VAL A 190 9.76 -8.45 -7.03
CA VAL A 190 10.07 -7.06 -7.33
C VAL A 190 9.23 -6.13 -6.47
N THR A 191 9.80 -4.99 -6.11
CA THR A 191 9.10 -3.93 -5.40
C THR A 191 8.59 -2.87 -6.37
N LYS A 192 7.49 -2.23 -6.03
CA LYS A 192 6.93 -1.13 -6.82
C LYS A 192 7.97 -0.02 -7.02
N GLY A 193 8.16 0.41 -8.27
CA GLY A 193 9.16 1.38 -8.67
C GLY A 193 10.56 0.82 -8.90
N GLU A 194 10.76 -0.48 -8.75
CA GLU A 194 12.03 -1.14 -9.08
C GLU A 194 12.28 -1.16 -10.58
N VAL A 195 13.52 -0.91 -11.02
CA VAL A 195 13.89 -1.01 -12.42
C VAL A 195 13.99 -2.47 -12.82
N ILE A 196 13.14 -2.91 -13.76
CA ILE A 196 13.04 -4.30 -14.21
C ILE A 196 13.66 -4.54 -15.58
N GLY A 197 14.06 -3.51 -16.29
CA GLY A 197 14.72 -3.58 -17.59
C GLY A 197 14.72 -2.25 -18.33
N GLU A 198 14.88 -2.30 -19.65
CA GLU A 198 15.04 -1.13 -20.52
C GLU A 198 14.07 -1.17 -21.70
N ILE A 199 13.61 0.00 -22.12
CA ILE A 199 12.81 0.20 -23.35
C ILE A 199 13.63 -0.17 -24.57
N GLY A 200 13.03 -0.93 -25.48
CA GLY A 200 13.62 -1.35 -26.73
C GLY A 200 12.67 -1.24 -27.90
N SER A 201 12.91 -2.09 -28.90
CA SER A 201 12.08 -2.26 -30.10
C SER A 201 12.15 -3.70 -30.58
N THR A 202 12.18 -4.67 -29.64
CA THR A 202 12.26 -6.09 -29.95
C THR A 202 10.89 -6.67 -30.31
N GLY A 203 10.89 -7.77 -31.05
CA GLY A 203 9.63 -8.39 -31.52
C GLY A 203 8.96 -7.59 -32.64
N TYR A 204 7.63 -7.54 -32.62
CA TYR A 204 6.82 -6.88 -33.65
C TYR A 204 6.58 -5.41 -33.26
N SER A 205 7.57 -4.57 -33.53
CA SER A 205 7.62 -3.16 -33.13
C SER A 205 8.06 -2.27 -34.29
N THR A 206 7.50 -1.06 -34.38
CA THR A 206 7.82 -0.08 -35.40
C THR A 206 8.89 0.93 -34.98
N GLY A 207 9.28 0.94 -33.71
CA GLY A 207 10.27 1.86 -33.14
C GLY A 207 10.35 1.76 -31.63
N PRO A 208 11.28 2.47 -30.98
CA PRO A 208 11.45 2.41 -29.53
C PRO A 208 10.19 2.84 -28.75
N HIS A 209 9.59 1.92 -28.03
CA HIS A 209 8.46 2.16 -27.12
C HIS A 209 8.33 1.01 -26.12
N LEU A 210 7.61 1.25 -25.05
CA LEU A 210 7.13 0.23 -24.14
C LEU A 210 5.66 -0.06 -24.46
N HIS A 211 5.35 -1.32 -24.76
CA HIS A 211 3.98 -1.80 -24.72
C HIS A 211 3.68 -2.30 -23.31
N TYR A 212 2.70 -1.68 -22.64
CA TYR A 212 2.34 -1.93 -21.25
C TYR A 212 0.89 -2.35 -21.11
N GLU A 213 0.67 -3.53 -20.49
CA GLU A 213 -0.66 -4.07 -20.24
C GLU A 213 -0.94 -4.19 -18.75
N VAL A 214 -2.21 -4.01 -18.38
CA VAL A 214 -2.75 -4.36 -17.05
C VAL A 214 -3.90 -5.35 -17.23
N LEU A 215 -3.82 -6.46 -16.50
CA LEU A 215 -4.88 -7.44 -16.44
C LEU A 215 -5.47 -7.45 -15.02
N LEU A 216 -6.79 -7.54 -14.94
CA LEU A 216 -7.53 -7.75 -13.69
C LEU A 216 -8.36 -9.02 -13.83
N TRP A 217 -8.06 -10.03 -13.00
CA TRP A 217 -8.67 -11.37 -13.09
C TRP A 217 -8.56 -12.02 -14.47
N GLY A 218 -7.45 -11.75 -15.16
CA GLY A 218 -7.17 -12.29 -16.49
C GLY A 218 -7.80 -11.54 -17.65
N GLN A 219 -8.52 -10.45 -17.41
CA GLN A 219 -9.08 -9.56 -18.44
C GLN A 219 -8.22 -8.30 -18.56
N GLU A 220 -7.88 -7.94 -19.77
CA GLU A 220 -7.20 -6.67 -20.08
C GLU A 220 -8.08 -5.49 -19.69
N ILE A 221 -7.52 -4.53 -18.98
CA ILE A 221 -8.17 -3.28 -18.60
C ILE A 221 -7.34 -2.09 -19.04
N ASN A 222 -7.98 -0.94 -19.24
CA ASN A 222 -7.27 0.27 -19.64
C ASN A 222 -6.30 0.70 -18.52
N PRO A 223 -4.96 0.68 -18.78
CA PRO A 223 -3.99 1.06 -17.77
C PRO A 223 -4.16 2.51 -17.26
N ARG A 224 -4.70 3.41 -18.07
CA ARG A 224 -4.94 4.81 -17.68
C ARG A 224 -5.90 4.97 -16.50
N ASP A 225 -6.81 4.02 -16.30
CA ASP A 225 -7.79 4.09 -15.21
C ASP A 225 -7.16 3.87 -13.81
N LEU A 226 -5.89 3.46 -13.78
CA LEU A 226 -5.15 3.19 -12.55
C LEU A 226 -4.02 4.20 -12.27
N MET A 227 -3.54 4.95 -13.30
CA MET A 227 -2.37 5.85 -13.23
C MET A 227 -2.74 7.30 -12.91
#